data_b69e52b9fba6b24de2cc2bbd5709579c
#
_entry.id   b69e52b9fba6b24de2cc2bbd5709579c
#
_cell.length_a   1.000
_cell.length_b   1.000
_cell.length_c   1.000
_cell.angle_alpha   90.00
_cell.angle_beta   90.00
_cell.angle_gamma   90.00
#
_symmetry.space_group_name_H-M   'P 1'
#
loop_
_entity.id
_entity.type
_entity.pdbx_description
1 polymer ?
#
loop_
_entity_poly.entity_id
_entity_poly.type
_entity_poly.pdbx_seq_one_letter_code
_entity_poly.pdbx_strand_id
1 'polypeptide(L)'
;MKLTGERPMQGETPDSLLALHAAGYREVRERMGTGRFLDVGCGLGDESVGFTGGGRLVVGIDYDPETAATAARTHGGAGLRTECADGSMLGLATGSFDDVCSSHLIEHFVDPEPHVREVARVLAEDGTAFFLTPNAPADFENPYHVHLFTPDTLRAMLERHFGSVEIWGLDGDEAVKEDFATRRATAERLLRLDPLGIRHKLPRGAFVWLHAAGRRVAYRYTKSGQTGGASGITEEGFALTEDIDDTTLVLFAICRHPIR
;
A
#
# COMPACT_ATOMS: atom_id res chain seq x y z
N MET A 1 -15.72 -0.12 15.72
CA MET A 1 -14.25 -0.05 15.63
C MET A 1 -13.87 1.28 15.01
N LYS A 2 -13.04 2.08 15.67
CA LYS A 2 -12.59 3.38 15.15
C LYS A 2 -11.18 3.18 14.61
N LEU A 3 -11.08 2.74 13.34
CA LEU A 3 -9.78 2.57 12.67
C LEU A 3 -9.12 3.92 12.46
N THR A 4 -7.85 4.02 12.81
CA THR A 4 -7.00 5.17 12.57
C THR A 4 -6.16 4.91 11.31
N GLY A 5 -6.15 5.83 10.38
CA GLY A 5 -5.41 5.71 9.13
C GLY A 5 -6.24 5.20 7.95
N GLU A 6 -5.60 5.14 6.79
CA GLU A 6 -6.17 4.60 5.57
C GLU A 6 -5.89 3.10 5.48
N ARG A 7 -6.93 2.32 5.29
CA ARG A 7 -6.85 0.87 5.08
C ARG A 7 -7.87 0.44 4.05
N PRO A 8 -7.50 -0.40 3.09
CA PRO A 8 -8.47 -1.05 2.23
C PRO A 8 -9.41 -1.93 3.07
N MET A 9 -10.70 -1.74 2.90
CA MET A 9 -11.72 -2.50 3.64
C MET A 9 -12.83 -2.91 2.69
N GLN A 10 -13.19 -4.20 2.70
CA GLN A 10 -14.32 -4.67 1.93
C GLN A 10 -15.61 -3.93 2.31
N GLY A 11 -16.34 -3.46 1.29
CA GLY A 11 -17.58 -2.72 1.48
C GLY A 11 -17.41 -1.23 1.83
N GLU A 12 -16.19 -0.74 2.06
CA GLU A 12 -15.88 0.68 2.27
C GLU A 12 -14.87 1.24 1.24
N THR A 13 -14.05 0.37 0.65
CA THR A 13 -13.08 0.70 -0.40
C THR A 13 -13.64 0.26 -1.75
N PRO A 14 -13.48 1.05 -2.82
CA PRO A 14 -13.89 0.64 -4.16
C PRO A 14 -13.20 -0.65 -4.61
N ASP A 15 -13.95 -1.50 -5.33
CA ASP A 15 -13.48 -2.83 -5.74
C ASP A 15 -12.21 -2.75 -6.61
N SER A 16 -12.09 -1.75 -7.49
CA SER A 16 -10.88 -1.53 -8.31
C SER A 16 -9.64 -1.21 -7.47
N LEU A 17 -9.81 -0.52 -6.34
CA LEU A 17 -8.69 -0.24 -5.44
C LEU A 17 -8.33 -1.47 -4.61
N LEU A 18 -9.31 -2.27 -4.19
CA LEU A 18 -9.05 -3.57 -3.55
C LEU A 18 -8.31 -4.51 -4.52
N ALA A 19 -8.75 -4.55 -5.78
CA ALA A 19 -8.09 -5.34 -6.82
C ALA A 19 -6.65 -4.90 -7.10
N LEU A 20 -6.37 -3.58 -7.07
CA LEU A 20 -5.02 -3.05 -7.19
C LEU A 20 -4.11 -3.54 -6.05
N HIS A 21 -4.59 -3.49 -4.80
CA HIS A 21 -3.84 -4.03 -3.66
C HIS A 21 -3.60 -5.53 -3.80
N ALA A 22 -4.64 -6.30 -4.12
CA ALA A 22 -4.55 -7.75 -4.33
C ALA A 22 -3.55 -8.11 -5.43
N ALA A 23 -3.55 -7.35 -6.55
CA ALA A 23 -2.58 -7.51 -7.64
C ALA A 23 -1.14 -7.27 -7.17
N GLY A 24 -0.90 -6.22 -6.41
CA GLY A 24 0.42 -5.95 -5.84
C GLY A 24 0.92 -7.11 -4.96
N TYR A 25 0.06 -7.63 -4.10
CA TYR A 25 0.38 -8.77 -3.25
C TYR A 25 0.55 -10.08 -4.05
N ARG A 26 -0.19 -10.26 -5.15
CA ARG A 26 0.03 -11.37 -6.09
C ARG A 26 1.44 -11.30 -6.70
N GLU A 27 1.87 -10.13 -7.19
CA GLU A 27 3.20 -9.93 -7.76
C GLU A 27 4.32 -10.22 -6.75
N VAL A 28 4.10 -9.89 -5.47
CA VAL A 28 5.02 -10.27 -4.38
C VAL A 28 5.03 -11.79 -4.19
N ARG A 29 3.85 -12.46 -4.13
CA ARG A 29 3.74 -13.92 -3.95
C ARG A 29 4.47 -14.70 -5.04
N GLU A 30 4.43 -14.22 -6.27
CA GLU A 30 5.07 -14.88 -7.41
C GLU A 30 6.61 -14.78 -7.38
N ARG A 31 7.16 -13.80 -6.63
CA ARG A 31 8.59 -13.48 -6.59
C ARG A 31 9.28 -13.77 -5.27
N MET A 32 8.50 -13.95 -4.20
CA MET A 32 9.05 -14.25 -2.88
C MET A 32 9.63 -15.67 -2.83
N GLY A 33 10.65 -15.84 -2.00
CA GLY A 33 11.26 -17.13 -1.72
C GLY A 33 10.45 -18.03 -0.78
N THR A 34 11.12 -19.03 -0.26
CA THR A 34 10.60 -19.92 0.80
C THR A 34 11.31 -19.58 2.10
N GLY A 35 10.62 -19.23 3.15
CA GLY A 35 11.30 -18.88 4.40
C GLY A 35 10.47 -17.98 5.27
N ARG A 36 11.14 -17.06 5.96
CA ARG A 36 10.51 -16.10 6.86
C ARG A 36 10.11 -14.86 6.09
N PHE A 37 8.85 -14.55 6.10
CA PHE A 37 8.28 -13.41 5.41
C PHE A 37 7.78 -12.37 6.42
N LEU A 38 8.10 -11.10 6.18
CA LEU A 38 7.62 -9.96 6.95
C LEU A 38 6.76 -9.06 6.07
N ASP A 39 5.55 -8.74 6.51
CA ASP A 39 4.69 -7.73 5.90
C ASP A 39 4.57 -6.53 6.83
N VAL A 40 5.19 -5.41 6.45
CA VAL A 40 5.19 -4.17 7.23
C VAL A 40 4.05 -3.27 6.76
N GLY A 41 3.11 -2.99 7.66
CA GLY A 41 1.86 -2.30 7.32
C GLY A 41 0.76 -3.27 6.88
N CYS A 42 0.72 -4.47 7.45
CA CYS A 42 -0.19 -5.54 7.04
C CYS A 42 -1.69 -5.23 7.19
N GLY A 43 -2.05 -4.15 7.88
CA GLY A 43 -3.43 -3.79 8.14
C GLY A 43 -4.21 -4.92 8.83
N LEU A 44 -5.37 -5.30 8.29
CA LEU A 44 -6.20 -6.38 8.80
C LEU A 44 -5.66 -7.79 8.46
N GLY A 45 -4.60 -7.89 7.65
CA GLY A 45 -3.95 -9.14 7.29
C GLY A 45 -4.64 -9.93 6.17
N ASP A 46 -5.66 -9.35 5.52
CA ASP A 46 -6.45 -10.03 4.49
C ASP A 46 -5.60 -10.45 3.29
N GLU A 47 -4.64 -9.60 2.88
CA GLU A 47 -3.68 -9.94 1.82
C GLU A 47 -2.49 -10.74 2.37
N SER A 48 -2.00 -10.39 3.57
CA SER A 48 -0.83 -11.03 4.18
C SER A 48 -1.04 -12.53 4.43
N VAL A 49 -2.28 -12.95 4.70
CA VAL A 49 -2.60 -14.38 4.87
C VAL A 49 -2.30 -15.19 3.61
N GLY A 50 -2.33 -14.58 2.43
CA GLY A 50 -1.96 -15.20 1.16
C GLY A 50 -0.48 -15.61 1.06
N PHE A 51 0.38 -15.09 1.92
CA PHE A 51 1.80 -15.49 1.99
C PHE A 51 2.01 -16.76 2.85
N THR A 52 1.00 -17.18 3.62
CA THR A 52 1.10 -18.37 4.46
C THR A 52 1.09 -19.67 3.63
N GLY A 53 1.52 -20.75 4.23
CA GLY A 53 1.61 -22.06 3.56
C GLY A 53 3.04 -22.49 3.26
N GLY A 54 3.21 -23.73 2.83
CA GLY A 54 4.54 -24.27 2.50
C GLY A 54 5.54 -24.31 3.66
N GLY A 55 5.07 -24.24 4.91
CA GLY A 55 5.94 -24.18 6.09
C GLY A 55 6.54 -22.79 6.38
N ARG A 56 6.08 -21.75 5.68
CA ARG A 56 6.57 -20.39 5.88
C ARG A 56 6.15 -19.82 7.23
N LEU A 57 7.05 -19.07 7.86
CA LEU A 57 6.72 -18.17 8.95
C LEU A 57 6.38 -16.81 8.38
N VAL A 58 5.12 -16.39 8.50
CA VAL A 58 4.66 -15.07 8.06
C VAL A 58 4.35 -14.21 9.28
N VAL A 59 4.97 -13.04 9.33
CA VAL A 59 4.76 -12.03 10.37
C VAL A 59 4.22 -10.77 9.71
N GLY A 60 3.07 -10.29 10.19
CA GLY A 60 2.51 -9.01 9.81
C GLY A 60 2.70 -7.98 10.92
N ILE A 61 3.01 -6.75 10.55
CA ILE A 61 3.15 -5.62 11.49
C ILE A 61 2.20 -4.51 11.11
N ASP A 62 1.46 -3.99 12.08
CA ASP A 62 0.70 -2.74 11.96
C ASP A 62 0.95 -1.87 13.20
N TYR A 63 0.98 -0.54 13.02
CA TYR A 63 1.23 0.39 14.12
C TYR A 63 0.03 0.54 15.06
N ASP A 64 -1.19 0.23 14.59
CA ASP A 64 -2.41 0.33 15.37
C ASP A 64 -2.70 -0.96 16.12
N PRO A 65 -2.71 -0.95 17.45
CA PRO A 65 -2.83 -2.16 18.25
C PRO A 65 -4.19 -2.86 18.07
N GLU A 66 -5.27 -2.12 17.78
CA GLU A 66 -6.59 -2.72 17.55
C GLU A 66 -6.61 -3.46 16.20
N THR A 67 -5.95 -2.91 15.19
CA THR A 67 -5.80 -3.52 13.87
C THR A 67 -4.97 -4.80 13.95
N ALA A 68 -3.77 -4.72 14.54
CA ALA A 68 -2.90 -5.89 14.71
C ALA A 68 -3.61 -7.02 15.51
N ALA A 69 -4.31 -6.66 16.59
CA ALA A 69 -5.08 -7.63 17.37
C ALA A 69 -6.27 -8.22 16.58
N THR A 70 -6.87 -7.46 15.67
CA THR A 70 -7.95 -7.95 14.80
C THR A 70 -7.39 -8.92 13.76
N ALA A 71 -6.29 -8.58 13.09
CA ALA A 71 -5.59 -9.46 12.16
C ALA A 71 -5.19 -10.79 12.84
N ALA A 72 -4.64 -10.73 14.08
CA ALA A 72 -4.30 -11.91 14.87
C ALA A 72 -5.50 -12.82 15.12
N ARG A 73 -6.65 -12.24 15.49
CA ARG A 73 -7.87 -13.00 15.74
C ARG A 73 -8.45 -13.62 14.47
N THR A 74 -8.38 -12.91 13.37
CA THR A 74 -8.99 -13.34 12.09
C THR A 74 -8.13 -14.37 11.38
N HIS A 75 -6.81 -14.16 11.32
CA HIS A 75 -5.90 -14.94 10.48
C HIS A 75 -4.86 -15.77 11.23
N GLY A 76 -4.77 -15.65 12.56
CA GLY A 76 -3.81 -16.41 13.35
C GLY A 76 -3.92 -17.93 13.19
N GLY A 77 -5.14 -18.45 13.01
CA GLY A 77 -5.40 -19.87 12.72
C GLY A 77 -4.91 -20.32 11.34
N ALA A 78 -4.71 -19.39 10.39
CA ALA A 78 -4.17 -19.65 9.06
C ALA A 78 -2.63 -19.53 9.01
N GLY A 79 -1.95 -19.25 10.12
CA GLY A 79 -0.49 -19.19 10.21
C GLY A 79 0.12 -17.79 10.07
N LEU A 80 -0.71 -16.73 9.99
CA LEU A 80 -0.26 -15.34 10.07
C LEU A 80 -0.06 -14.94 11.54
N ARG A 81 1.16 -14.57 11.89
CA ARG A 81 1.46 -13.92 13.18
C ARG A 81 1.44 -12.43 13.01
N THR A 82 0.77 -11.69 13.89
CA THR A 82 0.71 -10.24 13.81
C THR A 82 1.18 -9.61 15.11
N GLU A 83 1.93 -8.51 14.95
CA GLU A 83 2.47 -7.75 16.07
C GLU A 83 2.20 -6.25 15.85
N CYS A 84 2.09 -5.51 16.96
CA CYS A 84 1.95 -4.06 16.91
C CYS A 84 3.33 -3.42 17.04
N ALA A 85 3.79 -2.75 15.98
CA ALA A 85 5.03 -2.00 16.00
C ALA A 85 5.02 -0.84 14.97
N ASP A 86 5.90 0.13 15.20
CA ASP A 86 6.16 1.21 14.25
C ASP A 86 7.08 0.68 13.12
N GLY A 87 6.66 0.82 11.87
CA GLY A 87 7.43 0.41 10.70
C GLY A 87 8.77 1.12 10.53
N SER A 88 8.97 2.26 11.22
CA SER A 88 10.25 2.99 11.26
C SER A 88 11.18 2.54 12.40
N MET A 89 10.71 1.65 13.28
CA MET A 89 11.45 1.13 14.42
C MET A 89 10.97 -0.29 14.75
N LEU A 90 11.31 -1.24 13.91
CA LEU A 90 10.96 -2.64 14.06
C LEU A 90 11.76 -3.29 15.21
N GLY A 91 11.12 -3.80 16.22
CA GLY A 91 11.76 -4.50 17.34
C GLY A 91 12.29 -5.90 16.99
N LEU A 92 12.67 -6.13 15.72
CA LEU A 92 13.07 -7.41 15.15
C LEU A 92 14.59 -7.50 15.01
N ALA A 93 15.12 -8.72 15.01
CA ALA A 93 16.57 -8.93 14.87
C ALA A 93 17.05 -8.61 13.44
N THR A 94 18.29 -8.14 13.32
CA THR A 94 18.95 -7.91 12.04
C THR A 94 19.05 -9.20 11.24
N GLY A 95 18.72 -9.16 9.93
CA GLY A 95 18.83 -10.32 9.03
C GLY A 95 17.87 -11.45 9.38
N SER A 96 16.74 -11.16 10.02
CA SER A 96 15.81 -12.18 10.52
C SER A 96 14.72 -12.60 9.54
N PHE A 97 14.62 -11.96 8.37
CA PHE A 97 13.62 -12.29 7.35
C PHE A 97 14.27 -12.50 5.99
N ASP A 98 13.79 -13.51 5.27
CA ASP A 98 14.26 -13.86 3.95
C ASP A 98 13.58 -13.00 2.87
N ASP A 99 12.32 -12.60 3.10
CA ASP A 99 11.60 -11.63 2.28
C ASP A 99 10.86 -10.61 3.16
N VAL A 100 10.78 -9.37 2.70
CA VAL A 100 10.05 -8.28 3.36
C VAL A 100 9.18 -7.55 2.35
N CYS A 101 7.91 -7.32 2.67
CA CYS A 101 7.00 -6.49 1.90
C CYS A 101 6.66 -5.21 2.68
N SER A 102 6.63 -4.09 1.99
CA SER A 102 6.08 -2.82 2.45
C SER A 102 5.17 -2.27 1.35
N SER A 103 3.87 -2.55 1.48
CA SER A 103 2.88 -2.20 0.45
C SER A 103 2.02 -1.03 0.91
N HIS A 104 2.01 0.05 0.13
CA HIS A 104 1.24 1.26 0.41
C HIS A 104 1.43 1.78 1.86
N LEU A 105 2.69 1.87 2.27
CA LEU A 105 3.08 2.31 3.61
C LEU A 105 4.09 3.46 3.57
N ILE A 106 5.10 3.38 2.68
CA ILE A 106 6.23 4.32 2.66
C ILE A 106 5.77 5.77 2.41
N GLU A 107 4.68 5.98 1.66
CA GLU A 107 4.08 7.28 1.38
C GLU A 107 3.45 7.97 2.59
N HIS A 108 3.18 7.23 3.66
CA HIS A 108 2.59 7.75 4.89
C HIS A 108 3.61 8.36 5.85
N PHE A 109 4.90 8.10 5.65
CA PHE A 109 5.95 8.69 6.49
C PHE A 109 6.33 10.09 6.01
N VAL A 110 6.42 11.03 6.95
CA VAL A 110 6.98 12.38 6.68
C VAL A 110 8.45 12.27 6.29
N ASP A 111 9.18 11.41 6.98
CA ASP A 111 10.54 10.98 6.64
C ASP A 111 10.53 9.46 6.47
N PRO A 112 10.56 8.94 5.24
CA PRO A 112 10.55 7.50 4.98
C PRO A 112 11.90 6.82 5.19
N GLU A 113 12.99 7.57 5.34
CA GLU A 113 14.35 7.04 5.49
C GLU A 113 14.51 6.04 6.65
N PRO A 114 13.99 6.31 7.88
CA PRO A 114 14.05 5.34 8.97
C PRO A 114 13.35 4.02 8.66
N HIS A 115 12.22 4.07 7.93
CA HIS A 115 11.48 2.88 7.51
C HIS A 115 12.30 2.03 6.54
N VAL A 116 12.84 2.63 5.48
CA VAL A 116 13.65 1.92 4.48
C VAL A 116 14.88 1.28 5.12
N ARG A 117 15.54 2.01 6.03
CA ARG A 117 16.68 1.49 6.80
C ARG A 117 16.31 0.29 7.67
N GLU A 118 15.15 0.32 8.34
CA GLU A 118 14.70 -0.80 9.16
C GLU A 118 14.36 -2.02 8.30
N VAL A 119 13.71 -1.84 7.14
CA VAL A 119 13.47 -2.93 6.18
C VAL A 119 14.80 -3.55 5.74
N ALA A 120 15.78 -2.74 5.34
CA ALA A 120 17.11 -3.23 4.97
C ALA A 120 17.82 -3.95 6.14
N ARG A 121 17.66 -3.44 7.37
CA ARG A 121 18.28 -4.05 8.56
C ARG A 121 17.72 -5.43 8.88
N VAL A 122 16.40 -5.60 8.81
CA VAL A 122 15.77 -6.89 9.17
C VAL A 122 15.85 -7.92 8.03
N LEU A 123 16.13 -7.50 6.79
CA LEU A 123 16.29 -8.36 5.65
C LEU A 123 17.60 -9.18 5.75
N ALA A 124 17.53 -10.47 5.40
CA ALA A 124 18.69 -11.33 5.27
C ALA A 124 19.62 -10.83 4.13
N GLU A 125 20.90 -11.24 4.13
CA GLU A 125 21.89 -10.78 3.16
C GLU A 125 21.49 -11.12 1.72
N ASP A 126 20.94 -12.32 1.50
CA ASP A 126 20.48 -12.82 0.21
C ASP A 126 18.95 -12.66 0.05
N GLY A 127 18.31 -11.87 0.91
CA GLY A 127 16.87 -11.66 0.95
C GLY A 127 16.38 -10.66 -0.10
N THR A 128 15.05 -10.62 -0.27
CA THR A 128 14.39 -9.69 -1.18
C THR A 128 13.40 -8.80 -0.43
N ALA A 129 13.49 -7.49 -0.61
CA ALA A 129 12.49 -6.55 -0.14
C ALA A 129 11.65 -6.01 -1.31
N PHE A 130 10.35 -5.91 -1.09
CA PHE A 130 9.37 -5.39 -2.02
C PHE A 130 8.76 -4.12 -1.45
N PHE A 131 8.81 -3.02 -2.23
CA PHE A 131 8.12 -1.77 -1.90
C PHE A 131 7.09 -1.46 -2.97
N LEU A 132 5.87 -1.21 -2.53
CA LEU A 132 4.78 -0.75 -3.39
C LEU A 132 4.32 0.61 -2.88
N THR A 133 4.23 1.60 -3.76
CA THR A 133 3.78 2.95 -3.41
C THR A 133 3.12 3.61 -4.61
N PRO A 134 2.12 4.49 -4.44
CA PRO A 134 1.54 5.22 -5.55
C PRO A 134 2.60 5.99 -6.35
N ASN A 135 2.43 6.00 -7.66
CA ASN A 135 3.22 6.86 -8.54
C ASN A 135 2.71 8.30 -8.44
N ALA A 136 3.59 9.24 -8.11
CA ALA A 136 3.22 10.62 -7.82
C ALA A 136 2.30 11.29 -8.86
N PRO A 137 2.52 11.16 -10.19
CA PRO A 137 1.64 11.76 -11.19
C PRO A 137 0.24 11.12 -11.23
N ALA A 138 0.13 9.83 -10.92
CA ALA A 138 -1.15 9.10 -10.92
C ALA A 138 -1.91 9.25 -9.60
N ASP A 139 -1.21 9.52 -8.49
CA ASP A 139 -1.86 9.77 -7.20
C ASP A 139 -2.67 11.07 -7.23
N PHE A 140 -3.85 11.06 -6.65
CA PHE A 140 -4.66 12.26 -6.56
C PHE A 140 -5.05 12.53 -5.10
N GLU A 141 -4.62 13.68 -4.64
CA GLU A 141 -4.86 14.33 -3.35
C GLU A 141 -5.40 13.42 -2.22
N ASN A 142 -4.60 12.45 -1.82
CA ASN A 142 -4.88 11.67 -0.62
C ASN A 142 -4.23 12.37 0.59
N PRO A 143 -5.02 12.83 1.58
CA PRO A 143 -4.49 13.54 2.74
C PRO A 143 -3.57 12.69 3.64
N TYR A 144 -3.57 11.39 3.44
CA TYR A 144 -2.69 10.45 4.16
C TYR A 144 -1.35 10.26 3.47
N HIS A 145 -1.24 10.52 2.14
CA HIS A 145 0.00 10.47 1.40
C HIS A 145 0.79 11.77 1.61
N VAL A 146 1.80 11.70 2.44
CA VAL A 146 2.61 12.88 2.81
C VAL A 146 3.93 12.94 2.08
N HIS A 147 4.34 11.81 1.50
CA HIS A 147 5.54 11.69 0.70
C HIS A 147 5.20 10.97 -0.61
N LEU A 148 5.28 11.69 -1.72
CA LEU A 148 4.96 11.13 -3.03
C LEU A 148 6.25 10.80 -3.79
N PHE A 149 6.26 9.63 -4.43
CA PHE A 149 7.43 9.15 -5.17
C PHE A 149 7.20 9.15 -6.67
N THR A 150 8.21 9.59 -7.42
CA THR A 150 8.41 9.25 -8.82
C THR A 150 9.37 8.04 -8.90
N PRO A 151 9.48 7.36 -10.05
CA PRO A 151 10.45 6.28 -10.22
C PRO A 151 11.88 6.69 -9.81
N ASP A 152 12.32 7.88 -10.20
CA ASP A 152 13.66 8.38 -9.90
C ASP A 152 13.87 8.66 -8.41
N THR A 153 12.89 9.29 -7.75
CA THR A 153 13.00 9.63 -6.33
C THR A 153 12.93 8.39 -5.45
N LEU A 154 12.09 7.40 -5.81
CA LEU A 154 12.03 6.12 -5.13
C LEU A 154 13.35 5.35 -5.29
N ARG A 155 13.88 5.25 -6.52
CA ARG A 155 15.17 4.63 -6.81
C ARG A 155 16.28 5.25 -5.98
N ALA A 156 16.44 6.57 -6.04
CA ALA A 156 17.47 7.29 -5.32
C ALA A 156 17.42 7.09 -3.80
N MET A 157 16.24 6.90 -3.23
CA MET A 157 16.08 6.57 -1.82
C MET A 157 16.49 5.13 -1.53
N LEU A 158 15.99 4.18 -2.31
CA LEU A 158 16.23 2.75 -2.07
C LEU A 158 17.69 2.36 -2.30
N GLU A 159 18.38 2.96 -3.29
CA GLU A 159 19.80 2.70 -3.58
C GLU A 159 20.77 3.12 -2.45
N ARG A 160 20.30 3.93 -1.50
CA ARG A 160 21.11 4.21 -0.28
C ARG A 160 21.18 3.04 0.69
N HIS A 161 20.24 2.10 0.57
CA HIS A 161 20.06 0.99 1.51
C HIS A 161 20.14 -0.39 0.86
N PHE A 162 20.13 -0.46 -0.47
CA PHE A 162 20.18 -1.71 -1.22
C PHE A 162 21.15 -1.62 -2.38
N GLY A 163 21.94 -2.66 -2.57
CA GLY A 163 22.92 -2.74 -3.66
C GLY A 163 22.30 -3.04 -5.04
N SER A 164 21.05 -3.51 -5.06
CA SER A 164 20.28 -3.71 -6.29
C SER A 164 18.84 -3.22 -6.11
N VAL A 165 18.38 -2.38 -7.02
CA VAL A 165 17.02 -1.81 -7.03
C VAL A 165 16.47 -1.88 -8.44
N GLU A 166 15.41 -2.67 -8.63
CA GLU A 166 14.63 -2.74 -9.85
C GLU A 166 13.28 -2.05 -9.59
N ILE A 167 12.82 -1.19 -10.50
CA ILE A 167 11.51 -0.53 -10.38
C ILE A 167 10.70 -0.84 -11.62
N TRP A 168 9.50 -1.33 -11.38
CA TRP A 168 8.46 -1.65 -12.34
C TRP A 168 7.22 -0.78 -12.06
N GLY A 169 6.41 -0.57 -13.08
CA GLY A 169 5.05 -0.06 -12.90
C GLY A 169 4.08 -1.22 -12.65
N LEU A 170 3.18 -1.10 -11.67
CA LEU A 170 1.99 -1.93 -11.61
C LEU A 170 0.85 -1.11 -12.22
N ASP A 171 0.40 -1.51 -13.39
CA ASP A 171 -0.58 -0.79 -14.20
C ASP A 171 -1.76 -1.68 -14.59
N GLY A 172 -2.86 -1.05 -14.99
CA GLY A 172 -4.10 -1.74 -15.31
C GLY A 172 -4.37 -1.82 -16.82
N ASP A 173 -5.24 -2.73 -17.18
CA ASP A 173 -5.84 -2.79 -18.52
C ASP A 173 -6.73 -1.56 -18.82
N GLU A 174 -7.31 -1.48 -20.02
CA GLU A 174 -8.17 -0.36 -20.44
C GLU A 174 -9.37 -0.16 -19.50
N ALA A 175 -9.97 -1.23 -18.98
CA ALA A 175 -11.13 -1.15 -18.08
C ALA A 175 -10.73 -0.56 -16.73
N VAL A 176 -9.58 -0.94 -16.20
CA VAL A 176 -8.98 -0.37 -15.00
C VAL A 176 -8.68 1.11 -15.22
N LYS A 177 -8.00 1.45 -16.32
CA LYS A 177 -7.63 2.84 -16.64
C LYS A 177 -8.85 3.73 -16.75
N GLU A 178 -9.93 3.26 -17.37
CA GLU A 178 -11.19 4.00 -17.49
C GLU A 178 -11.85 4.23 -16.12
N ASP A 179 -11.86 3.22 -15.23
CA ASP A 179 -12.41 3.35 -13.89
C ASP A 179 -11.62 4.40 -13.07
N PHE A 180 -10.29 4.29 -13.06
CA PHE A 180 -9.43 5.24 -12.35
C PHE A 180 -9.54 6.66 -12.92
N ALA A 181 -9.58 6.82 -14.26
CA ALA A 181 -9.78 8.13 -14.91
C ALA A 181 -11.15 8.74 -14.54
N THR A 182 -12.21 7.94 -14.52
CA THR A 182 -13.55 8.39 -14.12
C THR A 182 -13.58 8.84 -12.66
N ARG A 183 -12.93 8.11 -11.78
CA ARG A 183 -12.80 8.46 -10.36
C ARG A 183 -12.00 9.74 -10.16
N ARG A 184 -10.86 9.88 -10.89
CA ARG A 184 -10.05 11.10 -10.89
C ARG A 184 -10.86 12.31 -11.37
N ALA A 185 -11.56 12.19 -12.49
CA ALA A 185 -12.41 13.27 -13.02
C ALA A 185 -13.52 13.67 -12.03
N THR A 186 -14.08 12.70 -11.30
CA THR A 186 -15.09 12.96 -10.26
C THR A 186 -14.48 13.70 -9.07
N ALA A 187 -13.33 13.28 -8.60
CA ALA A 187 -12.60 13.96 -7.53
C ALA A 187 -12.24 15.40 -7.94
N GLU A 188 -11.70 15.60 -9.14
CA GLU A 188 -11.36 16.94 -9.66
C GLU A 188 -12.57 17.87 -9.74
N ARG A 189 -13.76 17.35 -10.12
CA ARG A 189 -15.00 18.13 -10.10
C ARG A 189 -15.38 18.60 -8.69
N LEU A 190 -15.21 17.73 -7.70
CA LEU A 190 -15.45 18.07 -6.30
C LEU A 190 -14.44 19.11 -5.80
N LEU A 191 -13.18 18.98 -6.20
CA LEU A 191 -12.11 19.92 -5.84
C LEU A 191 -12.34 21.33 -6.42
N ARG A 192 -12.99 21.44 -7.59
CA ARG A 192 -13.39 22.74 -8.16
C ARG A 192 -14.42 23.51 -7.30
N LEU A 193 -15.07 22.83 -6.35
CA LEU A 193 -15.95 23.49 -5.37
C LEU A 193 -15.19 24.19 -4.24
N ASP A 194 -13.87 24.03 -4.18
CA ASP A 194 -12.96 24.75 -3.27
C ASP A 194 -11.96 25.64 -4.01
N PRO A 195 -12.43 26.69 -4.73
CA PRO A 195 -11.57 27.54 -5.56
C PRO A 195 -10.57 28.37 -4.74
N LEU A 196 -10.79 28.50 -3.43
CA LEU A 196 -9.91 29.23 -2.51
C LEU A 196 -8.88 28.33 -1.83
N GLY A 197 -8.89 27.01 -2.12
CA GLY A 197 -8.00 26.04 -1.51
C GLY A 197 -8.11 26.02 0.02
N ILE A 198 -9.32 26.21 0.55
CA ILE A 198 -9.57 26.28 2.00
C ILE A 198 -9.09 25.01 2.69
N ARG A 199 -9.21 23.87 1.99
CA ARG A 199 -8.74 22.57 2.47
C ARG A 199 -7.24 22.57 2.86
N HIS A 200 -6.39 23.28 2.11
CA HIS A 200 -4.97 23.40 2.38
C HIS A 200 -4.63 24.35 3.53
N LYS A 201 -5.61 25.16 3.95
CA LYS A 201 -5.47 26.11 5.08
C LYS A 201 -5.97 25.51 6.39
N LEU A 202 -6.65 24.37 6.33
CA LEU A 202 -7.12 23.67 7.52
C LEU A 202 -5.96 22.94 8.23
N PRO A 203 -5.98 22.87 9.56
CA PRO A 203 -5.10 21.96 10.28
C PRO A 203 -5.29 20.54 9.73
N ARG A 204 -4.20 19.79 9.55
CA ARG A 204 -4.20 18.45 8.93
C ARG A 204 -5.28 17.53 9.51
N GLY A 205 -5.47 17.51 10.83
CA GLY A 205 -6.51 16.70 11.48
C GLY A 205 -7.94 17.07 11.04
N ALA A 206 -8.22 18.36 10.80
CA ALA A 206 -9.52 18.81 10.29
C ALA A 206 -9.71 18.42 8.82
N PHE A 207 -8.67 18.50 8.01
CA PHE A 207 -8.70 18.07 6.62
C PHE A 207 -8.92 16.55 6.50
N VAL A 208 -8.20 15.74 7.27
CA VAL A 208 -8.39 14.29 7.35
C VAL A 208 -9.81 13.93 7.77
N TRP A 209 -10.36 14.61 8.80
CA TRP A 209 -11.74 14.39 9.24
C TRP A 209 -12.77 14.75 8.16
N LEU A 210 -12.59 15.89 7.48
CA LEU A 210 -13.48 16.33 6.41
C LEU A 210 -13.45 15.39 5.21
N HIS A 211 -12.26 14.92 4.83
CA HIS A 211 -12.06 13.93 3.77
C HIS A 211 -12.76 12.60 4.12
N ALA A 212 -12.55 12.09 5.32
CA ALA A 212 -13.19 10.85 5.79
C ALA A 212 -14.73 10.98 5.83
N ALA A 213 -15.25 12.12 6.25
CA ALA A 213 -16.70 12.40 6.24
C ALA A 213 -17.23 12.49 4.79
N GLY A 214 -16.54 13.21 3.92
CA GLY A 214 -16.90 13.34 2.50
C GLY A 214 -16.88 12.00 1.77
N ARG A 215 -15.89 11.16 2.02
CA ARG A 215 -15.78 9.80 1.45
C ARG A 215 -16.97 8.93 1.87
N ARG A 216 -17.39 8.96 3.13
CA ARG A 216 -18.58 8.22 3.61
C ARG A 216 -19.86 8.68 2.93
N VAL A 217 -20.02 9.97 2.73
CA VAL A 217 -21.19 10.54 2.03
C VAL A 217 -21.14 10.16 0.55
N ALA A 218 -20.03 10.37 -0.12
CA ALA A 218 -19.86 10.02 -1.55
C ALA A 218 -20.12 8.52 -1.78
N TYR A 219 -19.58 7.65 -0.93
CA TYR A 219 -19.79 6.20 -1.02
C TYR A 219 -21.26 5.80 -0.85
N ARG A 220 -22.00 6.47 0.07
CA ARG A 220 -23.45 6.21 0.22
C ARG A 220 -24.24 6.62 -1.03
N TYR A 221 -23.86 7.74 -1.66
CA TYR A 221 -24.52 8.20 -2.89
C TYR A 221 -24.16 7.37 -4.11
N THR A 222 -22.91 6.95 -4.24
CA THR A 222 -22.47 6.09 -5.35
C THR A 222 -23.04 4.68 -5.22
N LYS A 223 -23.14 4.12 -4.01
CA LYS A 223 -23.76 2.81 -3.77
C LYS A 223 -25.29 2.83 -4.01
N SER A 224 -25.95 3.96 -3.78
CA SER A 224 -27.40 4.11 -4.09
C SER A 224 -27.65 4.43 -5.56
N GLY A 225 -26.65 4.90 -6.31
CA GLY A 225 -26.75 5.21 -7.75
C GLY A 225 -26.22 4.11 -8.67
N GLN A 226 -25.44 3.18 -8.16
CA GLN A 226 -25.03 1.97 -8.87
C GLN A 226 -26.13 0.89 -8.72
N THR A 227 -27.18 1.05 -9.48
CA THR A 227 -27.97 -0.08 -9.95
C THR A 227 -27.10 -0.85 -10.95
N GLY A 228 -26.37 -1.85 -10.48
CA GLY A 228 -25.73 -2.80 -11.36
C GLY A 228 -24.23 -2.92 -11.17
N GLY A 229 -23.83 -4.06 -10.65
CA GLY A 229 -22.57 -4.72 -10.92
C GLY A 229 -21.34 -4.14 -10.20
N ALA A 230 -20.68 -4.98 -9.45
CA ALA A 230 -19.24 -4.89 -9.27
C ALA A 230 -18.61 -4.43 -10.60
N SER A 231 -17.60 -3.55 -10.56
CA SER A 231 -16.93 -3.08 -11.79
C SER A 231 -16.37 -4.21 -12.66
N GLY A 232 -16.41 -5.46 -12.18
CA GLY A 232 -15.79 -6.62 -12.81
C GLY A 232 -14.27 -6.58 -12.80
N ILE A 233 -13.68 -5.52 -12.23
CA ILE A 233 -12.25 -5.37 -12.11
C ILE A 233 -11.76 -6.28 -10.99
N THR A 234 -10.87 -7.18 -11.36
CA THR A 234 -10.18 -8.11 -10.46
C THR A 234 -8.67 -7.87 -10.51
N GLU A 235 -7.92 -8.54 -9.65
CA GLU A 235 -6.47 -8.47 -9.67
C GLU A 235 -5.84 -8.89 -11.02
N GLU A 236 -6.55 -9.68 -11.81
CA GLU A 236 -6.11 -10.13 -13.13
C GLU A 236 -6.04 -9.00 -14.17
N GLY A 237 -6.78 -7.90 -13.95
CA GLY A 237 -6.73 -6.70 -14.78
C GLY A 237 -5.45 -5.86 -14.60
N PHE A 238 -4.55 -6.26 -13.72
CA PHE A 238 -3.29 -5.55 -13.44
C PHE A 238 -2.08 -6.39 -13.79
N ALA A 239 -1.02 -5.76 -14.27
CA ALA A 239 0.25 -6.42 -14.58
C ALA A 239 1.44 -5.47 -14.34
N LEU A 240 2.63 -6.06 -14.15
CA LEU A 240 3.87 -5.29 -14.12
C LEU A 240 4.27 -4.87 -15.54
N THR A 241 4.80 -3.66 -15.65
CA THR A 241 5.35 -3.09 -16.88
C THR A 241 6.69 -2.41 -16.61
N GLU A 242 7.59 -2.45 -17.61
CA GLU A 242 8.82 -1.66 -17.60
C GLU A 242 8.55 -0.21 -18.05
N ASP A 243 7.50 -0.01 -18.85
CA ASP A 243 7.10 1.30 -19.34
C ASP A 243 6.30 2.04 -18.27
N ILE A 244 6.99 2.87 -17.49
CA ILE A 244 6.39 3.68 -16.43
C ILE A 244 6.17 5.09 -16.94
N ASP A 245 4.93 5.55 -16.93
CA ASP A 245 4.53 6.90 -17.31
C ASP A 245 3.68 7.58 -16.21
N ASP A 246 3.18 8.79 -16.52
CA ASP A 246 2.37 9.56 -15.58
C ASP A 246 1.00 8.94 -15.28
N THR A 247 0.59 7.92 -16.03
CA THR A 247 -0.68 7.20 -15.83
C THR A 247 -0.50 5.90 -15.06
N THR A 248 0.72 5.39 -14.97
CA THR A 248 1.06 4.20 -14.20
C THR A 248 0.67 4.38 -12.74
N LEU A 249 -0.13 3.48 -12.21
CA LEU A 249 -0.82 3.67 -10.92
C LEU A 249 0.10 3.52 -9.72
N VAL A 250 0.95 2.49 -9.72
CA VAL A 250 1.78 2.12 -8.57
C VAL A 250 3.20 1.80 -9.03
N LEU A 251 4.17 2.21 -8.26
CA LEU A 251 5.57 1.80 -8.40
C LEU A 251 5.78 0.53 -7.58
N PHE A 252 6.34 -0.49 -8.22
CA PHE A 252 6.70 -1.78 -7.62
C PHE A 252 8.22 -1.92 -7.65
N ALA A 253 8.85 -1.83 -6.48
CA ALA A 253 10.30 -1.94 -6.37
C ALA A 253 10.71 -3.29 -5.79
N ILE A 254 11.74 -3.90 -6.38
CA ILE A 254 12.40 -5.12 -5.91
C ILE A 254 13.82 -4.75 -5.50
N CYS A 255 14.15 -4.97 -4.23
CA CYS A 255 15.42 -4.56 -3.64
C CYS A 255 16.16 -5.76 -3.07
N ARG A 256 17.48 -5.85 -3.32
CA ARG A 256 18.35 -6.92 -2.84
C ARG A 256 19.67 -6.36 -2.34
N HIS A 257 20.44 -7.20 -1.65
CA HIS A 257 21.75 -6.84 -1.09
C HIS A 257 21.68 -5.65 -0.14
N PRO A 258 21.06 -5.83 1.07
CA PRO A 258 20.88 -4.75 2.03
C PRO A 258 22.24 -4.20 2.47
N ILE A 259 22.37 -2.86 2.42
CA ILE A 259 23.54 -2.10 2.89
C ILE A 259 23.28 -1.76 4.37
N ARG A 260 24.22 -2.13 5.26
CA ARG A 260 24.06 -1.95 6.72
C ARG A 260 25.04 -0.93 7.26
#